data_a5bc3c45ae094fc291adf3f5510ff124
#
_entry.id   a5bc3c45ae094fc291adf3f5510ff124
#
_cell.length_a   1.000
_cell.length_b   1.000
_cell.length_c   1.000
_cell.angle_alpha   90.00
_cell.angle_beta   90.00
_cell.angle_gamma   90.00
#
_symmetry.space_group_name_H-M   'P 1'
#
loop_
_entity.id
_entity.type
_entity.pdbx_description
1 polymer ?
#
loop_
_entity_poly.entity_id
_entity_poly.type
_entity_poly.pdbx_seq_one_letter_code
_entity_poly.pdbx_strand_id
1 'polypeptide(L)'
;MTGHDDGTARPLAAGLPDLTGQVALVTGAGGGVGRGIALRFAAAGAAVAVHYRTSEAAAREVVDRIERVGGSALALHADLATEDGCHRLVERAAAWRGGLTALVNNAGVQPVRGLAGMSTAEWRTVSDLNVLSVFACTQAAAAVMRASGGGSITHIASIEGTRPAPGHAHYCAAKSAVIMHARSAALEYGADGIRVNTVSPGLMARDGIEEAWPEGVDRWRRAAPAGRLGRPEDIGDACVFLASAMASWVTGHDLVVDGGVSARPTW
;
A
#
# COMPACT_ATOMS: atom_id res chain seq x y z
N MET A 1 -31.12 -2.03 -2.39
CA MET A 1 -30.59 -3.33 -2.83
C MET A 1 -29.24 -3.50 -2.17
N THR A 2 -29.25 -4.26 -1.09
CA THR A 2 -28.07 -4.56 -0.27
C THR A 2 -27.25 -5.62 -1.01
N GLY A 3 -26.18 -5.17 -1.69
CA GLY A 3 -25.18 -6.08 -2.25
C GLY A 3 -24.38 -6.69 -1.10
N HIS A 4 -24.76 -7.86 -0.66
CA HIS A 4 -23.90 -8.71 0.15
C HIS A 4 -22.66 -9.06 -0.67
N ASP A 5 -21.49 -8.72 -0.16
CA ASP A 5 -20.22 -9.27 -0.63
C ASP A 5 -20.25 -10.77 -0.29
N ASP A 6 -20.52 -11.62 -1.26
CA ASP A 6 -20.69 -13.07 -1.09
C ASP A 6 -19.40 -13.84 -0.86
N GLY A 7 -18.29 -13.14 -0.52
CA GLY A 7 -17.03 -13.77 -0.11
C GLY A 7 -16.36 -14.67 -1.16
N THR A 8 -16.90 -14.73 -2.39
CA THR A 8 -16.28 -15.50 -3.45
C THR A 8 -15.03 -14.79 -3.94
N ALA A 9 -13.87 -15.42 -3.71
CA ALA A 9 -12.62 -14.99 -4.34
C ALA A 9 -12.85 -14.91 -5.85
N ARG A 10 -12.75 -13.70 -6.41
CA ARG A 10 -12.79 -13.50 -7.84
C ARG A 10 -11.70 -14.40 -8.44
N PRO A 11 -12.03 -15.32 -9.38
CA PRO A 11 -11.02 -16.15 -10.02
C PRO A 11 -9.92 -15.25 -10.56
N LEU A 12 -8.68 -15.77 -10.68
CA LEU A 12 -7.53 -15.07 -11.29
C LEU A 12 -8.09 -14.18 -12.38
N ALA A 13 -8.15 -12.86 -12.11
CA ALA A 13 -8.94 -12.01 -12.96
C ALA A 13 -8.25 -12.00 -14.31
N ALA A 14 -8.96 -12.50 -15.31
CA ALA A 14 -8.54 -12.39 -16.69
C ALA A 14 -8.09 -10.94 -16.94
N GLY A 15 -6.78 -10.74 -17.21
CA GLY A 15 -6.19 -9.44 -17.47
C GLY A 15 -5.23 -8.90 -16.42
N LEU A 16 -4.95 -9.59 -15.27
CA LEU A 16 -3.83 -9.22 -14.43
C LEU A 16 -2.50 -9.66 -15.06
N PRO A 17 -1.42 -8.85 -14.87
CA PRO A 17 -0.08 -9.31 -15.16
C PRO A 17 0.27 -10.56 -14.35
N ASP A 18 1.01 -11.49 -14.94
CA ASP A 18 1.49 -12.69 -14.25
C ASP A 18 2.67 -12.34 -13.32
N LEU A 19 2.52 -12.61 -12.03
CA LEU A 19 3.54 -12.47 -10.99
C LEU A 19 3.99 -13.84 -10.44
N THR A 20 3.75 -14.94 -11.17
CA THR A 20 4.19 -16.28 -10.78
C THR A 20 5.70 -16.30 -10.53
N GLY A 21 6.11 -16.92 -9.41
CA GLY A 21 7.49 -16.94 -8.97
C GLY A 21 7.96 -15.70 -8.20
N GLN A 22 7.14 -14.65 -8.12
CA GLN A 22 7.46 -13.47 -7.30
C GLN A 22 7.09 -13.70 -5.82
N VAL A 23 7.85 -13.02 -4.95
CA VAL A 23 7.60 -12.96 -3.51
C VAL A 23 7.33 -11.52 -3.12
N ALA A 24 6.14 -11.25 -2.62
CA ALA A 24 5.71 -9.92 -2.24
C ALA A 24 5.54 -9.79 -0.72
N LEU A 25 6.07 -8.72 -0.13
CA LEU A 25 5.77 -8.30 1.23
C LEU A 25 4.81 -7.10 1.19
N VAL A 26 3.65 -7.22 1.85
CA VAL A 26 2.69 -6.12 1.98
C VAL A 26 2.58 -5.74 3.45
N THR A 27 2.98 -4.52 3.81
CA THR A 27 2.89 -4.04 5.18
C THR A 27 1.47 -3.58 5.53
N GLY A 28 0.98 -3.90 6.74
CA GLY A 28 -0.38 -3.56 7.16
C GLY A 28 -1.46 -4.28 6.33
N ALA A 29 -1.21 -5.54 5.95
CA ALA A 29 -2.04 -6.26 4.99
C ALA A 29 -3.25 -6.98 5.62
N GLY A 30 -3.46 -6.91 6.94
CA GLY A 30 -4.60 -7.55 7.61
C GLY A 30 -5.96 -6.89 7.35
N GLY A 31 -6.02 -5.70 6.72
CA GLY A 31 -7.28 -5.00 6.50
C GLY A 31 -7.21 -3.88 5.47
N GLY A 32 -8.34 -3.28 5.16
CA GLY A 32 -8.45 -2.10 4.29
C GLY A 32 -7.71 -2.27 2.95
N VAL A 33 -6.99 -1.23 2.57
CA VAL A 33 -6.20 -1.19 1.32
C VAL A 33 -5.16 -2.31 1.26
N GLY A 34 -4.45 -2.57 2.38
CA GLY A 34 -3.42 -3.60 2.43
C GLY A 34 -3.95 -5.01 2.18
N ARG A 35 -5.16 -5.34 2.68
CA ARG A 35 -5.84 -6.60 2.36
C ARG A 35 -6.12 -6.72 0.86
N GLY A 36 -6.68 -5.66 0.25
CA GLY A 36 -6.94 -5.65 -1.19
C GLY A 36 -5.67 -5.85 -2.01
N ILE A 37 -4.57 -5.18 -1.64
CA ILE A 37 -3.27 -5.35 -2.28
C ILE A 37 -2.79 -6.81 -2.17
N ALA A 38 -2.78 -7.39 -0.96
CA ALA A 38 -2.33 -8.77 -0.75
C ALA A 38 -3.13 -9.78 -1.59
N LEU A 39 -4.45 -9.64 -1.62
CA LEU A 39 -5.33 -10.51 -2.41
C LEU A 39 -5.08 -10.35 -3.91
N ARG A 40 -4.81 -9.14 -4.42
CA ARG A 40 -4.54 -8.92 -5.85
C ARG A 40 -3.17 -9.46 -6.26
N PHE A 41 -2.13 -9.31 -5.41
CA PHE A 41 -0.84 -9.96 -5.66
C PHE A 41 -0.96 -11.49 -5.71
N ALA A 42 -1.68 -12.09 -4.77
CA ALA A 42 -1.93 -13.54 -4.79
C ALA A 42 -2.74 -13.96 -6.04
N ALA A 43 -3.76 -13.19 -6.43
CA ALA A 43 -4.54 -13.44 -7.64
C ALA A 43 -3.71 -13.30 -8.93
N ALA A 44 -2.61 -12.56 -8.89
CA ALA A 44 -1.62 -12.46 -9.97
C ALA A 44 -0.54 -13.56 -9.91
N GLY A 45 -0.60 -14.49 -8.95
CA GLY A 45 0.31 -15.63 -8.83
C GLY A 45 1.51 -15.45 -7.89
N ALA A 46 1.65 -14.29 -7.24
CA ALA A 46 2.73 -14.06 -6.28
C ALA A 46 2.52 -14.83 -4.97
N ALA A 47 3.61 -15.25 -4.33
CA ALA A 47 3.59 -15.63 -2.92
C ALA A 47 3.59 -14.37 -2.04
N VAL A 48 2.71 -14.27 -1.03
CA VAL A 48 2.48 -13.02 -0.30
C VAL A 48 2.78 -13.14 1.19
N ALA A 49 3.74 -12.37 1.68
CA ALA A 49 3.95 -12.14 3.10
C ALA A 49 3.01 -11.02 3.59
N VAL A 50 2.06 -11.40 4.43
CA VAL A 50 0.99 -10.56 4.98
C VAL A 50 1.44 -10.03 6.34
N HIS A 51 1.90 -8.78 6.39
CA HIS A 51 2.35 -8.19 7.66
C HIS A 51 1.19 -7.61 8.47
N TYR A 52 1.26 -7.82 9.79
CA TYR A 52 0.38 -7.21 10.79
C TYR A 52 1.17 -6.76 12.03
N ARG A 53 0.62 -5.79 12.80
CA ARG A 53 1.14 -5.37 14.09
C ARG A 53 0.29 -5.92 15.24
N THR A 54 -1.01 -5.71 15.24
CA THR A 54 -1.92 -6.05 16.35
C THR A 54 -3.00 -7.05 15.96
N SER A 55 -3.44 -7.06 14.71
CA SER A 55 -4.60 -7.84 14.27
C SER A 55 -4.17 -9.15 13.61
N GLU A 56 -3.66 -10.10 14.40
CA GLU A 56 -3.24 -11.42 13.90
C GLU A 56 -4.39 -12.16 13.22
N ALA A 57 -5.57 -12.18 13.84
CA ALA A 57 -6.73 -12.87 13.28
C ALA A 57 -7.10 -12.36 11.90
N ALA A 58 -7.10 -11.04 11.69
CA ALA A 58 -7.37 -10.45 10.38
C ALA A 58 -6.29 -10.80 9.34
N ALA A 59 -5.01 -10.84 9.73
CA ALA A 59 -3.94 -11.26 8.85
C ALA A 59 -4.04 -12.75 8.48
N ARG A 60 -4.39 -13.62 9.43
CA ARG A 60 -4.65 -15.04 9.17
C ARG A 60 -5.84 -15.25 8.23
N GLU A 61 -6.92 -14.49 8.39
CA GLU A 61 -8.06 -14.54 7.47
C GLU A 61 -7.63 -14.23 6.01
N VAL A 62 -6.73 -13.25 5.82
CA VAL A 62 -6.18 -12.95 4.48
C VAL A 62 -5.35 -14.13 3.96
N VAL A 63 -4.51 -14.73 4.80
CA VAL A 63 -3.74 -15.94 4.44
C VAL A 63 -4.67 -17.07 4.04
N ASP A 64 -5.68 -17.40 4.87
CA ASP A 64 -6.64 -18.46 4.59
C ASP A 64 -7.41 -18.22 3.29
N ARG A 65 -7.76 -16.97 2.98
CA ARG A 65 -8.42 -16.62 1.70
C ARG A 65 -7.50 -16.89 0.50
N ILE A 66 -6.22 -16.54 0.62
CA ILE A 66 -5.23 -16.79 -0.44
C ILE A 66 -5.01 -18.29 -0.64
N GLU A 67 -4.82 -19.04 0.44
CA GLU A 67 -4.55 -20.49 0.38
C GLU A 67 -5.75 -21.28 -0.11
N ARG A 68 -6.99 -20.87 0.25
CA ARG A 68 -8.23 -21.53 -0.21
C ARG A 68 -8.40 -21.54 -1.72
N VAL A 69 -7.79 -20.58 -2.42
CA VAL A 69 -7.80 -20.50 -3.89
C VAL A 69 -6.49 -21.01 -4.52
N GLY A 70 -5.68 -21.74 -3.77
CA GLY A 70 -4.43 -22.34 -4.25
C GLY A 70 -3.23 -21.40 -4.29
N GLY A 71 -3.34 -20.19 -3.73
CA GLY A 71 -2.23 -19.26 -3.58
C GLY A 71 -1.32 -19.63 -2.42
N SER A 72 -0.24 -18.88 -2.23
CA SER A 72 0.72 -19.07 -1.13
C SER A 72 0.85 -17.79 -0.32
N ALA A 73 0.63 -17.86 1.00
CA ALA A 73 0.76 -16.71 1.87
C ALA A 73 1.35 -17.08 3.25
N LEU A 74 1.90 -16.07 3.95
CA LEU A 74 2.46 -16.21 5.30
C LEU A 74 2.13 -14.95 6.10
N ALA A 75 1.52 -15.11 7.29
CA ALA A 75 1.33 -14.00 8.22
C ALA A 75 2.62 -13.70 8.99
N LEU A 76 3.06 -12.45 9.01
CA LEU A 76 4.27 -12.00 9.71
C LEU A 76 3.95 -10.84 10.66
N HIS A 77 4.24 -11.03 11.96
CA HIS A 77 4.16 -9.97 12.96
C HIS A 77 5.43 -9.14 12.99
N ALA A 78 5.29 -7.81 13.03
CA ALA A 78 6.37 -6.86 13.34
C ALA A 78 5.79 -5.55 13.91
N ASP A 79 6.60 -4.79 14.66
CA ASP A 79 6.33 -3.39 14.96
C ASP A 79 7.23 -2.50 14.09
N LEU A 80 6.62 -1.82 13.14
CA LEU A 80 7.32 -0.94 12.19
C LEU A 80 7.63 0.45 12.77
N ALA A 81 7.28 0.72 14.02
CA ALA A 81 7.73 1.91 14.72
C ALA A 81 9.22 1.83 15.09
N THR A 82 9.85 0.66 14.93
CA THR A 82 11.27 0.45 15.18
C THR A 82 12.00 0.02 13.91
N GLU A 83 13.21 0.53 13.71
CA GLU A 83 14.07 0.16 12.57
C GLU A 83 14.33 -1.36 12.54
N ASP A 84 14.68 -1.92 13.69
CA ASP A 84 14.92 -3.35 13.88
C ASP A 84 13.68 -4.22 13.53
N GLY A 85 12.47 -3.75 13.86
CA GLY A 85 11.22 -4.39 13.44
C GLY A 85 11.03 -4.40 11.92
N CYS A 86 11.38 -3.31 11.26
CA CYS A 86 11.34 -3.20 9.80
C CYS A 86 12.34 -4.15 9.13
N HIS A 87 13.58 -4.17 9.59
CA HIS A 87 14.64 -5.02 9.04
C HIS A 87 14.30 -6.51 9.22
N ARG A 88 13.96 -6.95 10.45
CA ARG A 88 13.56 -8.33 10.70
C ARG A 88 12.34 -8.78 9.91
N LEU A 89 11.38 -7.89 9.68
CA LEU A 89 10.22 -8.23 8.85
C LEU A 89 10.65 -8.57 7.42
N VAL A 90 11.47 -7.74 6.81
CA VAL A 90 11.97 -7.94 5.44
C VAL A 90 12.82 -9.21 5.35
N GLU A 91 13.73 -9.43 6.29
CA GLU A 91 14.55 -10.63 6.35
C GLU A 91 13.72 -11.91 6.44
N ARG A 92 12.70 -11.93 7.31
CA ARG A 92 11.78 -13.06 7.45
C ARG A 92 10.95 -13.30 6.20
N ALA A 93 10.47 -12.25 5.54
CA ALA A 93 9.74 -12.38 4.29
C ALA A 93 10.63 -12.95 3.17
N ALA A 94 11.87 -12.49 3.07
CA ALA A 94 12.83 -13.00 2.11
C ALA A 94 13.25 -14.45 2.39
N ALA A 95 13.53 -14.79 3.65
CA ALA A 95 13.94 -16.15 4.05
C ALA A 95 12.84 -17.20 3.76
N TRP A 96 11.56 -16.80 3.83
CA TRP A 96 10.43 -17.71 3.61
C TRP A 96 10.43 -18.38 2.22
N ARG A 97 10.86 -17.67 1.19
CA ARG A 97 10.88 -18.19 -0.21
C ARG A 97 12.21 -17.98 -0.92
N GLY A 98 13.27 -17.68 -0.18
CA GLY A 98 14.62 -17.53 -0.72
C GLY A 98 14.86 -16.22 -1.49
N GLY A 99 14.03 -15.20 -1.28
CA GLY A 99 14.18 -13.87 -1.87
C GLY A 99 12.96 -13.00 -1.68
N LEU A 100 13.08 -11.74 -2.05
CA LEU A 100 11.98 -10.76 -2.06
C LEU A 100 12.05 -9.99 -3.38
N THR A 101 10.99 -10.01 -4.18
CA THR A 101 10.93 -9.33 -5.48
C THR A 101 10.02 -8.12 -5.48
N ALA A 102 9.07 -8.04 -4.53
CA ALA A 102 8.17 -6.90 -4.39
C ALA A 102 7.98 -6.51 -2.91
N LEU A 103 8.06 -5.20 -2.63
CA LEU A 103 7.67 -4.63 -1.35
C LEU A 103 6.56 -3.60 -1.57
N VAL A 104 5.46 -3.71 -0.80
CA VAL A 104 4.45 -2.66 -0.73
C VAL A 104 4.40 -2.09 0.68
N ASN A 105 4.91 -0.86 0.83
CA ASN A 105 4.82 -0.08 2.06
C ASN A 105 3.44 0.55 2.16
N ASN A 106 2.49 -0.17 2.78
CA ASN A 106 1.12 0.28 2.96
C ASN A 106 0.80 0.65 4.42
N ALA A 107 1.46 0.07 5.40
CA ALA A 107 1.22 0.38 6.81
C ALA A 107 1.33 1.89 7.09
N GLY A 108 0.38 2.43 7.85
CA GLY A 108 0.36 3.84 8.20
C GLY A 108 -0.87 4.20 9.02
N VAL A 109 -0.93 5.44 9.48
CA VAL A 109 -2.02 6.00 10.28
C VAL A 109 -2.45 7.36 9.73
N GLN A 110 -3.74 7.68 9.85
CA GLN A 110 -4.33 8.96 9.42
C GLN A 110 -5.27 9.51 10.52
N PRO A 111 -4.74 9.94 11.66
CA PRO A 111 -5.57 10.60 12.67
C PRO A 111 -6.02 11.98 12.19
N VAL A 112 -7.22 12.40 12.63
CA VAL A 112 -7.73 13.75 12.37
C VAL A 112 -7.37 14.65 13.54
N ARG A 113 -6.60 15.73 13.28
CA ARG A 113 -6.20 16.69 14.30
C ARG A 113 -6.00 18.08 13.69
N GLY A 114 -6.70 19.08 14.24
CA GLY A 114 -6.51 20.48 13.82
C GLY A 114 -5.10 20.97 14.12
N LEU A 115 -4.49 21.71 13.21
CA LEU A 115 -3.07 22.14 13.30
C LEU A 115 -2.78 22.96 14.55
N ALA A 116 -3.67 23.87 14.94
CA ALA A 116 -3.47 24.74 16.12
C ALA A 116 -3.40 23.97 17.44
N GLY A 117 -4.06 22.79 17.55
CA GLY A 117 -4.06 21.97 18.75
C GLY A 117 -3.18 20.73 18.66
N MET A 118 -2.41 20.59 17.58
CA MET A 118 -1.55 19.43 17.36
C MET A 118 -0.26 19.55 18.17
N SER A 119 0.04 18.51 18.96
CA SER A 119 1.30 18.42 19.68
C SER A 119 2.43 17.88 18.80
N THR A 120 3.68 18.18 19.20
CA THR A 120 4.87 17.59 18.54
C THR A 120 4.92 16.07 18.67
N ALA A 121 4.34 15.50 19.72
CA ALA A 121 4.25 14.05 19.90
C ALA A 121 3.32 13.40 18.86
N GLU A 122 2.12 13.99 18.63
CA GLU A 122 1.21 13.54 17.59
C GLU A 122 1.86 13.64 16.20
N TRP A 123 2.57 14.76 15.93
CA TRP A 123 3.31 14.92 14.68
C TRP A 123 4.37 13.84 14.49
N ARG A 124 5.18 13.56 15.52
CA ARG A 124 6.23 12.52 15.49
C ARG A 124 5.63 11.14 15.25
N THR A 125 4.56 10.77 15.98
CA THR A 125 3.89 9.49 15.81
C THR A 125 3.49 9.24 14.35
N VAL A 126 2.93 10.26 13.67
CA VAL A 126 2.56 10.13 12.26
C VAL A 126 3.80 10.05 11.37
N SER A 127 4.84 10.82 11.66
CA SER A 127 6.10 10.78 10.91
C SER A 127 6.79 9.42 11.03
N ASP A 128 6.88 8.87 12.25
CA ASP A 128 7.54 7.59 12.50
C ASP A 128 6.80 6.43 11.79
N LEU A 129 5.47 6.41 11.88
CA LEU A 129 4.67 5.34 11.30
C LEU A 129 4.44 5.45 9.80
N ASN A 130 4.49 6.66 9.21
CA ASN A 130 4.22 6.84 7.77
C ASN A 130 5.47 7.15 6.93
N VAL A 131 6.58 7.57 7.54
CA VAL A 131 7.80 7.96 6.81
C VAL A 131 8.98 7.08 7.20
N LEU A 132 9.32 7.03 8.50
CA LEU A 132 10.49 6.27 8.96
C LEU A 132 10.36 4.78 8.68
N SER A 133 9.16 4.20 8.90
CA SER A 133 8.88 2.81 8.57
C SER A 133 9.06 2.52 7.07
N VAL A 134 8.61 3.45 6.21
CA VAL A 134 8.77 3.34 4.74
C VAL A 134 10.25 3.36 4.37
N PHE A 135 11.02 4.30 4.93
CA PHE A 135 12.46 4.38 4.72
C PHE A 135 13.17 3.09 5.14
N ALA A 136 12.97 2.63 6.39
CA ALA A 136 13.66 1.47 6.93
C ALA A 136 13.32 0.16 6.18
N CYS A 137 12.02 -0.08 5.86
CA CYS A 137 11.63 -1.23 5.06
C CYS A 137 12.19 -1.15 3.63
N THR A 138 12.28 0.05 3.03
CA THR A 138 12.85 0.24 1.69
C THR A 138 14.33 -0.09 1.68
N GLN A 139 15.09 0.40 2.66
CA GLN A 139 16.53 0.15 2.78
C GLN A 139 16.81 -1.36 2.94
N ALA A 140 16.08 -2.03 3.84
CA ALA A 140 16.22 -3.46 4.06
C ALA A 140 15.84 -4.27 2.80
N ALA A 141 14.74 -3.92 2.14
CA ALA A 141 14.31 -4.61 0.92
C ALA A 141 15.28 -4.39 -0.24
N ALA A 142 15.81 -3.19 -0.42
CA ALA A 142 16.80 -2.89 -1.45
C ALA A 142 18.06 -3.73 -1.28
N ALA A 143 18.52 -3.95 -0.04
CA ALA A 143 19.67 -4.82 0.22
C ALA A 143 19.43 -6.27 -0.23
N VAL A 144 18.24 -6.82 0.05
CA VAL A 144 17.83 -8.17 -0.39
C VAL A 144 17.68 -8.24 -1.90
N MET A 145 16.95 -7.27 -2.50
CA MET A 145 16.65 -7.24 -3.93
C MET A 145 17.92 -7.10 -4.78
N ARG A 146 18.89 -6.29 -4.33
CA ARG A 146 20.20 -6.16 -4.99
C ARG A 146 20.90 -7.51 -5.14
N ALA A 147 20.86 -8.35 -4.12
CA ALA A 147 21.46 -9.68 -4.16
C ALA A 147 20.69 -10.66 -5.06
N SER A 148 19.42 -10.37 -5.37
CA SER A 148 18.51 -11.23 -6.14
C SER A 148 18.28 -10.74 -7.59
N GLY A 149 18.99 -9.71 -8.04
CA GLY A 149 18.91 -9.21 -9.41
C GLY A 149 17.83 -8.15 -9.65
N GLY A 150 17.37 -7.47 -8.61
CA GLY A 150 16.44 -6.34 -8.68
C GLY A 150 15.07 -6.61 -8.07
N GLY A 151 14.14 -5.68 -8.27
CA GLY A 151 12.80 -5.78 -7.69
C GLY A 151 11.91 -4.55 -7.90
N SER A 152 10.76 -4.56 -7.25
CA SER A 152 9.82 -3.43 -7.26
C SER A 152 9.43 -3.04 -5.85
N ILE A 153 9.54 -1.76 -5.54
CA ILE A 153 9.10 -1.17 -4.27
C ILE A 153 8.00 -0.17 -4.57
N THR A 154 6.84 -0.33 -3.93
CA THR A 154 5.71 0.60 -4.06
C THR A 154 5.35 1.16 -2.69
N HIS A 155 5.28 2.48 -2.56
CA HIS A 155 4.78 3.12 -1.36
C HIS A 155 3.33 3.56 -1.56
N ILE A 156 2.47 3.27 -0.58
CA ILE A 156 1.12 3.82 -0.58
C ILE A 156 1.17 5.22 0.04
N ALA A 157 1.13 6.21 -0.85
CA ALA A 157 1.05 7.61 -0.51
C ALA A 157 -0.43 8.03 -0.28
N SER A 158 -0.85 9.15 -0.81
CA SER A 158 -2.22 9.66 -0.83
C SER A 158 -2.29 10.86 -1.76
N ILE A 159 -3.45 11.16 -2.33
CA ILE A 159 -3.69 12.46 -2.96
C ILE A 159 -3.45 13.62 -1.98
N GLU A 160 -3.58 13.37 -0.68
CA GLU A 160 -3.25 14.37 0.36
C GLU A 160 -1.75 14.68 0.46
N GLY A 161 -0.88 13.89 -0.19
CA GLY A 161 0.53 14.24 -0.35
C GLY A 161 0.79 15.40 -1.32
N THR A 162 -0.19 15.73 -2.17
CA THR A 162 -0.11 16.83 -3.14
C THR A 162 -1.23 17.86 -3.01
N ARG A 163 -2.35 17.49 -2.36
CA ARG A 163 -3.55 18.31 -2.17
C ARG A 163 -3.98 18.24 -0.71
N PRO A 164 -3.64 19.23 0.12
CA PRO A 164 -3.84 19.14 1.56
C PRO A 164 -5.33 19.11 1.94
N ALA A 165 -5.63 18.42 3.04
CA ALA A 165 -6.95 18.43 3.67
C ALA A 165 -6.89 19.02 5.08
N PRO A 166 -7.93 19.77 5.52
CA PRO A 166 -8.03 20.27 6.88
C PRO A 166 -7.98 19.14 7.92
N GLY A 167 -7.26 19.35 9.01
CA GLY A 167 -7.14 18.37 10.09
C GLY A 167 -6.09 17.27 9.84
N HIS A 168 -5.39 17.29 8.70
CA HIS A 168 -4.44 16.23 8.31
C HIS A 168 -3.02 16.76 8.05
N ALA A 169 -2.62 17.92 8.60
CA ALA A 169 -1.35 18.56 8.27
C ALA A 169 -0.12 17.62 8.42
N HIS A 170 -0.05 16.86 9.51
CA HIS A 170 1.01 15.87 9.74
C HIS A 170 0.98 14.73 8.71
N TYR A 171 -0.20 14.23 8.37
CA TYR A 171 -0.39 13.17 7.38
C TYR A 171 -0.06 13.66 5.96
N CYS A 172 -0.53 14.85 5.58
CA CYS A 172 -0.20 15.47 4.29
C CYS A 172 1.31 15.64 4.13
N ALA A 173 2.00 16.17 5.15
CA ALA A 173 3.45 16.30 5.15
C ALA A 173 4.16 14.94 5.03
N ALA A 174 3.69 13.93 5.78
CA ALA A 174 4.25 12.58 5.71
C ALA A 174 4.07 11.96 4.32
N LYS A 175 2.90 12.09 3.70
CA LYS A 175 2.63 11.53 2.37
C LYS A 175 3.36 12.28 1.25
N SER A 176 3.59 13.60 1.40
CA SER A 176 4.50 14.34 0.52
C SER A 176 5.94 13.85 0.62
N ALA A 177 6.42 13.58 1.84
CA ALA A 177 7.75 13.03 2.08
C ALA A 177 7.91 11.64 1.44
N VAL A 178 6.90 10.78 1.52
CA VAL A 178 6.90 9.44 0.91
C VAL A 178 6.97 9.53 -0.62
N ILE A 179 6.25 10.47 -1.26
CA ILE A 179 6.34 10.69 -2.71
C ILE A 179 7.76 11.12 -3.11
N MET A 180 8.35 12.05 -2.36
CA MET A 180 9.72 12.50 -2.66
C MET A 180 10.76 11.42 -2.36
N HIS A 181 10.58 10.64 -1.29
CA HIS A 181 11.44 9.51 -0.95
C HIS A 181 11.47 8.46 -2.08
N ALA A 182 10.33 8.14 -2.69
CA ALA A 182 10.29 7.22 -3.82
C ALA A 182 11.13 7.70 -5.01
N ARG A 183 11.10 9.01 -5.30
CA ARG A 183 11.93 9.61 -6.37
C ARG A 183 13.43 9.51 -6.06
N SER A 184 13.82 9.83 -4.83
CA SER A 184 15.21 9.72 -4.39
C SER A 184 15.70 8.26 -4.44
N ALA A 185 14.91 7.32 -3.89
CA ALA A 185 15.24 5.91 -3.91
C ALA A 185 15.30 5.33 -5.34
N ALA A 186 14.45 5.81 -6.26
CA ALA A 186 14.51 5.42 -7.67
C ALA A 186 15.83 5.82 -8.33
N LEU A 187 16.39 7.00 -7.99
CA LEU A 187 17.68 7.47 -8.50
C LEU A 187 18.83 6.62 -7.95
N GLU A 188 18.77 6.26 -6.66
CA GLU A 188 19.85 5.53 -5.99
C GLU A 188 19.87 4.03 -6.32
N TYR A 189 18.69 3.40 -6.43
CA TYR A 189 18.58 1.95 -6.61
C TYR A 189 18.33 1.52 -8.05
N GLY A 190 18.13 2.45 -8.97
CA GLY A 190 17.84 2.12 -10.38
C GLY A 190 18.94 1.30 -11.05
N ALA A 191 20.22 1.57 -10.75
CA ALA A 191 21.36 0.82 -11.27
C ALA A 191 21.39 -0.65 -10.76
N ASP A 192 20.73 -0.93 -9.63
CA ASP A 192 20.60 -2.27 -9.07
C ASP A 192 19.37 -3.02 -9.64
N GLY A 193 18.68 -2.48 -10.64
CA GLY A 193 17.46 -3.06 -11.22
C GLY A 193 16.24 -2.95 -10.30
N ILE A 194 16.27 -2.06 -9.31
CA ILE A 194 15.17 -1.85 -8.36
C ILE A 194 14.37 -0.62 -8.76
N ARG A 195 13.08 -0.79 -9.02
CA ARG A 195 12.15 0.29 -9.32
C ARG A 195 11.42 0.72 -8.06
N VAL A 196 11.30 2.02 -7.82
CA VAL A 196 10.61 2.57 -6.65
C VAL A 196 9.57 3.58 -7.11
N ASN A 197 8.30 3.35 -6.78
CA ASN A 197 7.18 4.19 -7.18
C ASN A 197 6.23 4.43 -6.01
N THR A 198 5.30 5.36 -6.17
CA THR A 198 4.17 5.54 -5.25
C THR A 198 2.84 5.27 -5.96
N VAL A 199 1.86 4.85 -5.16
CA VAL A 199 0.44 4.89 -5.52
C VAL A 199 -0.22 5.86 -4.56
N SER A 200 -0.95 6.85 -5.09
CA SER A 200 -1.67 7.87 -4.32
C SER A 200 -3.18 7.64 -4.41
N PRO A 201 -3.78 6.92 -3.43
CA PRO A 201 -5.21 6.70 -3.39
C PRO A 201 -6.01 7.97 -3.11
N GLY A 202 -7.26 7.98 -3.60
CA GLY A 202 -8.32 8.84 -3.09
C GLY A 202 -9.04 8.23 -1.88
N LEU A 203 -10.32 8.60 -1.69
CA LEU A 203 -11.14 8.03 -0.62
C LEU A 203 -11.52 6.59 -0.94
N MET A 204 -11.12 5.69 -0.05
CA MET A 204 -11.33 4.25 -0.19
C MET A 204 -12.54 3.78 0.62
N ALA A 205 -13.32 2.87 0.06
CA ALA A 205 -14.37 2.17 0.78
C ALA A 205 -13.79 1.35 1.94
N ARG A 206 -14.45 1.41 3.07
CA ARG A 206 -14.16 0.62 4.27
C ARG A 206 -15.46 0.40 5.05
N ASP A 207 -15.50 -0.63 5.86
CA ASP A 207 -16.66 -0.94 6.67
C ASP A 207 -17.04 0.27 7.56
N GLY A 208 -18.32 0.59 7.60
CA GLY A 208 -18.88 1.66 8.41
C GLY A 208 -18.56 3.10 7.94
N ILE A 209 -17.92 3.32 6.80
CA ILE A 209 -17.57 4.69 6.36
C ILE A 209 -18.82 5.48 5.96
N GLU A 210 -19.81 4.83 5.38
CA GLU A 210 -21.05 5.49 4.93
C GLU A 210 -21.90 5.92 6.11
N GLU A 211 -21.92 5.11 7.17
CA GLU A 211 -22.61 5.42 8.41
C GLU A 211 -21.89 6.49 9.24
N ALA A 212 -20.55 6.42 9.28
CA ALA A 212 -19.73 7.33 10.08
C ALA A 212 -19.59 8.72 9.44
N TRP A 213 -19.67 8.80 8.10
CA TRP A 213 -19.46 10.06 7.38
C TRP A 213 -20.27 10.16 6.07
N PRO A 214 -21.61 10.05 6.14
CA PRO A 214 -22.49 9.99 4.95
C PRO A 214 -22.32 11.19 4.03
N GLU A 215 -22.31 12.41 4.59
CA GLU A 215 -22.16 13.64 3.79
C GLU A 215 -20.82 13.73 3.05
N GLY A 216 -19.75 13.23 3.66
CA GLY A 216 -18.44 13.21 3.05
C GLY A 216 -18.37 12.20 1.90
N VAL A 217 -18.95 11.02 2.09
CA VAL A 217 -19.07 9.99 1.05
C VAL A 217 -19.88 10.50 -0.13
N ASP A 218 -21.01 11.15 0.11
CA ASP A 218 -21.84 11.74 -0.94
C ASP A 218 -21.12 12.87 -1.70
N ARG A 219 -20.41 13.75 -0.98
CA ARG A 219 -19.57 14.77 -1.62
C ARG A 219 -18.50 14.13 -2.50
N TRP A 220 -17.86 13.07 -2.01
CA TRP A 220 -16.84 12.37 -2.77
C TRP A 220 -17.42 11.73 -4.04
N ARG A 221 -18.54 11.03 -3.94
CA ARG A 221 -19.23 10.41 -5.09
C ARG A 221 -19.55 11.43 -6.17
N ARG A 222 -20.07 12.62 -5.77
CA ARG A 222 -20.32 13.73 -6.71
C ARG A 222 -19.05 14.35 -7.25
N ALA A 223 -17.97 14.30 -6.47
CA ALA A 223 -16.68 14.86 -6.84
C ALA A 223 -15.89 13.95 -7.78
N ALA A 224 -15.95 12.65 -7.61
CA ALA A 224 -15.22 11.70 -8.40
C ALA A 224 -15.88 11.47 -9.77
N PRO A 225 -15.21 11.74 -10.91
CA PRO A 225 -15.74 11.38 -12.23
C PRO A 225 -16.16 9.92 -12.35
N ALA A 226 -15.47 9.01 -11.65
CA ALA A 226 -15.84 7.60 -11.59
C ALA A 226 -17.13 7.31 -10.78
N GLY A 227 -17.71 8.27 -10.07
CA GLY A 227 -19.02 8.18 -9.37
C GLY A 227 -19.05 7.27 -8.15
N ARG A 228 -17.92 6.77 -7.66
CA ARG A 228 -17.82 5.84 -6.54
C ARG A 228 -16.59 6.09 -5.65
N LEU A 229 -16.59 5.50 -4.47
CA LEU A 229 -15.38 5.34 -3.67
C LEU A 229 -14.43 4.34 -4.36
N GLY A 230 -13.14 4.48 -4.11
CA GLY A 230 -12.17 3.47 -4.50
C GLY A 230 -12.38 2.17 -3.70
N ARG A 231 -12.15 1.03 -4.31
CA ARG A 231 -12.11 -0.27 -3.64
C ARG A 231 -10.65 -0.62 -3.32
N PRO A 232 -10.37 -1.35 -2.24
CA PRO A 232 -9.01 -1.83 -1.95
C PRO A 232 -8.32 -2.51 -3.13
N GLU A 233 -9.09 -3.23 -3.95
CA GLU A 233 -8.62 -3.92 -5.15
C GLU A 233 -8.16 -2.95 -6.25
N ASP A 234 -8.75 -1.77 -6.37
CA ASP A 234 -8.31 -0.75 -7.35
C ASP A 234 -6.84 -0.35 -7.07
N ILE A 235 -6.46 -0.28 -5.79
CA ILE A 235 -5.08 0.00 -5.39
C ILE A 235 -4.20 -1.23 -5.57
N GLY A 236 -4.74 -2.41 -5.28
CA GLY A 236 -4.06 -3.69 -5.52
C GLY A 236 -3.67 -3.87 -6.98
N ASP A 237 -4.57 -3.55 -7.91
CA ASP A 237 -4.32 -3.63 -9.36
C ASP A 237 -3.20 -2.68 -9.80
N ALA A 238 -3.20 -1.44 -9.28
CA ALA A 238 -2.13 -0.49 -9.54
C ALA A 238 -0.76 -0.99 -9.02
N CYS A 239 -0.73 -1.59 -7.81
CA CYS A 239 0.48 -2.16 -7.24
C CYS A 239 0.96 -3.39 -8.03
N VAL A 240 0.07 -4.26 -8.48
CA VAL A 240 0.40 -5.42 -9.34
C VAL A 240 0.98 -4.95 -10.67
N PHE A 241 0.39 -3.93 -11.32
CA PHE A 241 0.97 -3.31 -12.52
C PHE A 241 2.40 -2.82 -12.26
N LEU A 242 2.61 -2.05 -11.19
CA LEU A 242 3.93 -1.52 -10.85
C LEU A 242 4.96 -2.62 -10.49
N ALA A 243 4.52 -3.75 -9.96
CA ALA A 243 5.39 -4.90 -9.66
C ALA A 243 5.72 -5.74 -10.91
N SER A 244 4.93 -5.64 -11.96
CA SER A 244 5.05 -6.47 -13.16
C SER A 244 6.10 -5.96 -14.16
N ALA A 245 6.44 -6.80 -15.14
CA ALA A 245 7.28 -6.45 -16.27
C ALA A 245 6.68 -5.33 -17.15
N MET A 246 5.35 -5.12 -17.12
CA MET A 246 4.70 -4.03 -17.85
C MET A 246 5.14 -2.65 -17.40
N ALA A 247 5.62 -2.54 -16.14
CA ALA A 247 6.15 -1.30 -15.57
C ALA A 247 7.69 -1.25 -15.59
N SER A 248 8.38 -2.02 -16.43
CA SER A 248 9.84 -2.13 -16.47
C SER A 248 10.57 -0.78 -16.69
N TRP A 249 9.89 0.20 -17.28
CA TRP A 249 10.43 1.56 -17.52
C TRP A 249 9.77 2.63 -16.65
N VAL A 250 9.07 2.21 -15.56
CA VAL A 250 8.36 3.10 -14.63
C VAL A 250 9.07 3.07 -13.28
N THR A 251 9.78 4.15 -12.94
CA THR A 251 10.41 4.33 -11.63
C THR A 251 10.41 5.82 -11.25
N GLY A 252 10.33 6.14 -9.96
CA GLY A 252 10.22 7.53 -9.45
C GLY A 252 8.85 8.18 -9.73
N HIS A 253 7.84 7.40 -10.14
CA HIS A 253 6.52 7.90 -10.52
C HIS A 253 5.53 7.86 -9.34
N ASP A 254 4.63 8.84 -9.30
CA ASP A 254 3.47 8.85 -8.41
C ASP A 254 2.21 8.56 -9.22
N LEU A 255 1.68 7.34 -9.10
CA LEU A 255 0.46 6.90 -9.78
C LEU A 255 -0.76 7.26 -8.94
N VAL A 256 -1.49 8.29 -9.35
CA VAL A 256 -2.73 8.70 -8.69
C VAL A 256 -3.88 7.76 -9.06
N VAL A 257 -4.56 7.20 -8.05
CA VAL A 257 -5.69 6.26 -8.19
C VAL A 257 -6.84 6.76 -7.30
N ASP A 258 -7.60 7.72 -7.79
CA ASP A 258 -8.57 8.49 -7.01
C ASP A 258 -9.95 8.68 -7.68
N GLY A 259 -10.21 7.93 -8.75
CA GLY A 259 -11.45 8.07 -9.52
C GLY A 259 -11.58 9.40 -10.26
N GLY A 260 -10.46 10.13 -10.44
CA GLY A 260 -10.40 11.39 -11.16
C GLY A 260 -10.69 12.64 -10.31
N VAL A 261 -10.80 12.51 -8.99
CA VAL A 261 -11.07 13.67 -8.10
C VAL A 261 -9.99 14.74 -8.24
N SER A 262 -8.73 14.36 -8.39
CA SER A 262 -7.61 15.30 -8.54
C SER A 262 -7.54 15.99 -9.90
N ALA A 263 -8.25 15.50 -10.92
CA ALA A 263 -8.23 16.04 -12.29
C ALA A 263 -9.23 17.22 -12.49
N ARG A 264 -9.83 17.74 -11.41
CA ARG A 264 -10.80 18.84 -11.52
C ARG A 264 -10.15 20.14 -11.96
N PRO A 265 -10.81 20.90 -12.86
CA PRO A 265 -10.37 22.23 -13.20
C PRO A 265 -10.44 23.16 -11.98
N THR A 266 -9.56 24.13 -11.93
CA THR A 266 -9.52 25.17 -10.89
C THR A 266 -10.33 26.42 -11.26
N TRP A 267 -10.93 26.46 -12.44
CA TRP A 267 -11.78 27.50 -12.98
C TRP A 267 -13.23 27.07 -13.05
#